data_d81e9b3cc3722377a065f322d7427c2e
#
_entry.id   d81e9b3cc3722377a065f322d7427c2e
#
_cell.length_a   1.000
_cell.length_b   1.000
_cell.length_c   1.000
_cell.angle_alpha   90.00
_cell.angle_beta   90.00
_cell.angle_gamma   90.00
#
_symmetry.space_group_name_H-M   'P 1'
#
loop_
_entity.id
_entity.type
_entity.pdbx_description
1 polymer ?
#
loop_
_entity_poly.entity_id
_entity_poly.type
_entity_poly.pdbx_seq_one_letter_code
_entity_poly.pdbx_strand_id
1 'polypeptide(L)'
;SEVFNCSAPDTGNMEVIERYGNDEHKKLWLEPLLNGEIRSAFAMTEPNVASSDATNISSSIVDAGDHYVINGEKWWTSGAGDPRCKILVFMGVTNPDNPKHQRQSQILVPMDTPGIEILRMMNVFGSDDAPHGHGHLRFTDVKVPKENLLLGEGRGFEIAQGRLGPGRIHHCMRTIGVAERALDILCERATNREAFGKPLAELGGNYDVIADCRIEIDSCRLLTLNAAYMMDTVGNKIAKSEIAQIKVAVPNMALRVIDKAIQIHGGAGVSQDTPLARMYAGMRTLRLADGPDEVHRRTVARLELGKHQAEEAKAEEYIGRPS
;
A
#
# COMPACT_ATOMS: atom_id res chain seq x y z
N SER A 1 9.93 10.29 -3.90
CA SER A 1 10.27 8.93 -3.43
C SER A 1 11.28 8.24 -4.33
N GLU A 2 11.18 8.37 -5.65
CA GLU A 2 12.12 7.73 -6.59
C GLU A 2 13.56 8.22 -6.45
N VAL A 3 13.74 9.51 -6.21
CA VAL A 3 15.07 10.11 -6.00
C VAL A 3 15.84 9.42 -4.86
N PHE A 4 15.12 8.94 -3.86
CA PHE A 4 15.70 8.28 -2.68
C PHE A 4 15.50 6.75 -2.69
N ASN A 5 15.05 6.19 -3.80
CA ASN A 5 14.73 4.76 -3.94
C ASN A 5 13.85 4.20 -2.79
N CYS A 6 12.90 4.99 -2.33
CA CYS A 6 12.01 4.64 -1.22
C CYS A 6 10.53 4.62 -1.65
N SER A 7 10.26 4.08 -2.82
CA SER A 7 8.93 3.93 -3.39
C SER A 7 8.41 2.50 -3.24
N ALA A 8 7.11 2.35 -3.02
CA ALA A 8 6.46 1.04 -3.15
C ALA A 8 6.41 0.66 -4.65
N PRO A 9 6.59 -0.63 -5.01
CA PRO A 9 6.68 -1.81 -4.13
C PRO A 9 8.07 -2.10 -3.58
N ASP A 10 9.13 -1.49 -4.12
CA ASP A 10 10.53 -1.83 -3.82
C ASP A 10 10.84 -1.78 -2.33
N THR A 11 10.47 -0.70 -1.64
CA THR A 11 10.73 -0.57 -0.19
C THR A 11 10.20 -1.77 0.60
N GLY A 12 8.93 -2.15 0.36
CA GLY A 12 8.34 -3.28 1.06
C GLY A 12 8.95 -4.62 0.66
N ASN A 13 9.38 -4.77 -0.60
CA ASN A 13 10.03 -5.99 -1.06
C ASN A 13 11.46 -6.10 -0.51
N MET A 14 12.19 -4.98 -0.40
CA MET A 14 13.49 -4.93 0.27
C MET A 14 13.37 -5.36 1.74
N GLU A 15 12.36 -4.88 2.47
CA GLU A 15 12.09 -5.29 3.86
C GLU A 15 11.77 -6.80 3.96
N VAL A 16 11.03 -7.34 2.99
CA VAL A 16 10.74 -8.79 2.95
C VAL A 16 12.02 -9.61 2.75
N ILE A 17 12.87 -9.22 1.80
CA ILE A 17 14.11 -9.94 1.52
C ILE A 17 15.09 -9.79 2.70
N GLU A 18 15.16 -8.61 3.31
CA GLU A 18 16.03 -8.37 4.47
C GLU A 18 15.65 -9.26 5.66
N ARG A 19 14.35 -9.33 5.98
CA ARG A 19 13.86 -10.05 7.17
C ARG A 19 13.74 -11.55 6.99
N TYR A 20 13.36 -12.00 5.80
CA TYR A 20 12.93 -13.37 5.54
C TYR A 20 13.75 -14.08 4.48
N GLY A 21 14.58 -13.36 3.72
CA GLY A 21 15.51 -13.92 2.75
C GLY A 21 16.77 -14.49 3.42
N ASN A 22 17.39 -15.47 2.76
CA ASN A 22 18.71 -15.97 3.11
C ASN A 22 19.83 -15.05 2.58
N ASP A 23 21.10 -15.37 2.88
CA ASP A 23 22.24 -14.54 2.47
C ASP A 23 22.39 -14.46 0.95
N GLU A 24 22.03 -15.52 0.22
CA GLU A 24 22.06 -15.54 -1.24
C GLU A 24 20.97 -14.62 -1.81
N HIS A 25 19.76 -14.65 -1.27
CA HIS A 25 18.69 -13.72 -1.64
C HIS A 25 19.08 -12.26 -1.41
N LYS A 26 19.76 -11.97 -0.30
CA LYS A 26 20.22 -10.62 0.02
C LYS A 26 21.28 -10.16 -0.99
N LYS A 27 22.23 -11.00 -1.31
CA LYS A 27 23.28 -10.69 -2.27
C LYS A 27 22.75 -10.53 -3.70
N LEU A 28 21.85 -11.43 -4.15
CA LEU A 28 21.35 -11.43 -5.52
C LEU A 28 20.32 -10.33 -5.78
N TRP A 29 19.49 -10.02 -4.78
CA TRP A 29 18.32 -9.17 -4.99
C TRP A 29 18.30 -7.92 -4.12
N LEU A 30 18.62 -8.03 -2.82
CA LEU A 30 18.54 -6.87 -1.91
C LEU A 30 19.60 -5.82 -2.22
N GLU A 31 20.85 -6.23 -2.40
CA GLU A 31 21.96 -5.30 -2.70
C GLU A 31 21.70 -4.50 -3.98
N PRO A 32 21.36 -5.12 -5.14
CA PRO A 32 21.05 -4.37 -6.35
C PRO A 32 19.77 -3.51 -6.23
N LEU A 33 18.78 -3.93 -5.43
CA LEU A 33 17.60 -3.12 -5.15
C LEU A 33 17.96 -1.88 -4.35
N LEU A 34 18.77 -2.01 -3.30
CA LEU A 34 19.23 -0.89 -2.48
C LEU A 34 20.07 0.11 -3.30
N ASN A 35 20.89 -0.39 -4.22
CA ASN A 35 21.67 0.43 -5.14
C ASN A 35 20.82 1.07 -6.26
N GLY A 36 19.55 0.67 -6.43
CA GLY A 36 18.69 1.16 -7.49
C GLY A 36 19.01 0.61 -8.89
N GLU A 37 19.84 -0.43 -8.99
CA GLU A 37 20.24 -1.08 -10.24
C GLU A 37 19.09 -1.86 -10.85
N ILE A 38 18.28 -2.50 -10.01
CA ILE A 38 17.07 -3.24 -10.40
C ILE A 38 15.84 -2.71 -9.69
N ARG A 39 14.68 -3.16 -10.15
CA ARG A 39 13.36 -2.95 -9.53
C ARG A 39 12.71 -4.28 -9.24
N SER A 40 11.66 -4.23 -8.43
CA SER A 40 10.88 -5.39 -8.02
C SER A 40 9.39 -5.15 -8.15
N ALA A 41 8.60 -6.22 -8.05
CA ALA A 41 7.15 -6.11 -7.94
C ALA A 41 6.59 -7.11 -6.91
N PHE A 42 5.39 -6.83 -6.41
CA PHE A 42 4.69 -7.70 -5.47
C PHE A 42 3.45 -8.31 -6.13
N ALA A 43 3.52 -9.60 -6.44
CA ALA A 43 2.51 -10.34 -7.16
C ALA A 43 1.57 -11.06 -6.16
N MET A 44 0.64 -10.31 -5.56
CA MET A 44 -0.30 -10.82 -4.56
C MET A 44 -1.73 -10.85 -5.08
N THR A 45 -2.23 -9.70 -5.52
CA THR A 45 -3.65 -9.48 -5.88
C THR A 45 -4.04 -10.28 -7.13
N GLU A 46 -5.23 -10.89 -7.13
CA GLU A 46 -5.75 -11.72 -8.22
C GLU A 46 -7.05 -11.14 -8.79
N PRO A 47 -7.31 -11.32 -10.12
CA PRO A 47 -8.51 -10.78 -10.75
C PRO A 47 -9.79 -11.49 -10.34
N ASN A 48 -9.72 -12.79 -10.04
CA ASN A 48 -10.88 -13.65 -9.86
C ASN A 48 -11.32 -13.84 -8.41
N VAL A 49 -10.60 -13.27 -7.43
CA VAL A 49 -10.92 -13.38 -6.00
C VAL A 49 -10.82 -12.03 -5.30
N ALA A 50 -11.57 -11.85 -4.22
CA ALA A 50 -11.48 -10.67 -3.38
C ALA A 50 -10.19 -10.70 -2.54
N SER A 51 -9.09 -10.21 -3.10
CA SER A 51 -7.74 -10.27 -2.51
C SER A 51 -7.54 -9.32 -1.31
N SER A 52 -8.50 -8.46 -1.00
CA SER A 52 -8.56 -7.73 0.27
C SER A 52 -8.66 -8.66 1.49
N ASP A 53 -9.22 -9.86 1.32
CA ASP A 53 -8.99 -11.01 2.20
C ASP A 53 -7.87 -11.87 1.60
N ALA A 54 -6.65 -11.70 2.09
CA ALA A 54 -5.47 -12.41 1.59
C ALA A 54 -5.60 -13.94 1.65
N THR A 55 -6.53 -14.46 2.42
CA THR A 55 -6.80 -15.90 2.53
C THR A 55 -7.61 -16.46 1.35
N ASN A 56 -8.15 -15.58 0.48
CA ASN A 56 -8.85 -15.96 -0.75
C ASN A 56 -7.90 -16.16 -1.95
N ILE A 57 -6.62 -15.84 -1.82
CA ILE A 57 -5.64 -16.06 -2.88
C ILE A 57 -5.67 -17.51 -3.31
N SER A 58 -5.74 -17.75 -4.62
CA SER A 58 -5.97 -19.04 -5.23
C SER A 58 -4.86 -19.52 -6.18
N SER A 59 -3.98 -18.62 -6.63
CA SER A 59 -2.80 -19.02 -7.42
C SER A 59 -1.98 -20.05 -6.65
N SER A 60 -1.53 -21.12 -7.33
CA SER A 60 -0.86 -22.26 -6.68
C SER A 60 0.66 -22.16 -6.71
N ILE A 61 1.27 -22.72 -5.68
CA ILE A 61 2.71 -23.04 -5.59
C ILE A 61 2.79 -24.53 -5.24
N VAL A 62 3.06 -25.39 -6.21
CA VAL A 62 3.06 -26.85 -6.02
C VAL A 62 4.49 -27.37 -5.89
N ASP A 63 4.76 -28.11 -4.84
CA ASP A 63 6.05 -28.80 -4.66
C ASP A 63 6.18 -29.96 -5.67
N ALA A 64 7.15 -29.87 -6.57
CA ALA A 64 7.46 -30.89 -7.57
C ALA A 64 8.71 -31.73 -7.22
N GLY A 65 9.17 -31.66 -5.97
CA GLY A 65 10.33 -32.41 -5.46
C GLY A 65 11.61 -31.60 -5.41
N ASP A 66 12.17 -31.22 -6.54
CA ASP A 66 13.40 -30.41 -6.65
C ASP A 66 13.14 -28.94 -6.92
N HIS A 67 11.91 -28.58 -7.29
CA HIS A 67 11.49 -27.20 -7.56
C HIS A 67 10.01 -26.99 -7.19
N TYR A 68 9.56 -25.74 -7.20
CA TYR A 68 8.15 -25.37 -7.16
C TYR A 68 7.62 -25.06 -8.55
N VAL A 69 6.35 -25.40 -8.80
CA VAL A 69 5.62 -25.04 -10.02
C VAL A 69 4.52 -24.04 -9.66
N ILE A 70 4.50 -22.88 -10.30
CA ILE A 70 3.58 -21.79 -10.03
C ILE A 70 2.59 -21.67 -11.19
N ASN A 71 1.30 -21.59 -10.85
CA ASN A 71 0.20 -21.34 -11.79
C ASN A 71 -0.79 -20.31 -11.23
N GLY A 72 -1.31 -19.44 -12.08
CA GLY A 72 -2.34 -18.46 -11.75
C GLY A 72 -2.22 -17.14 -12.45
N GLU A 73 -3.03 -16.17 -12.04
CA GLU A 73 -3.00 -14.81 -12.57
C GLU A 73 -2.88 -13.80 -11.43
N LYS A 74 -2.09 -12.77 -11.64
CA LYS A 74 -1.88 -11.64 -10.74
C LYS A 74 -2.11 -10.34 -11.49
N TRP A 75 -2.85 -9.41 -10.89
CA TRP A 75 -3.03 -8.08 -11.45
C TRP A 75 -2.69 -6.99 -10.43
N TRP A 76 -2.67 -5.75 -10.87
CA TRP A 76 -2.20 -4.63 -10.06
C TRP A 76 -0.80 -4.87 -9.48
N THR A 77 0.00 -5.63 -10.23
CA THR A 77 1.40 -5.91 -9.89
C THR A 77 2.24 -4.69 -10.28
N SER A 78 2.25 -3.71 -9.38
CA SER A 78 2.93 -2.44 -9.60
C SER A 78 4.44 -2.65 -9.73
N GLY A 79 5.05 -1.95 -10.69
CA GLY A 79 6.47 -2.08 -11.01
C GLY A 79 6.79 -3.13 -12.07
N ALA A 80 5.87 -4.03 -12.41
CA ALA A 80 6.14 -5.09 -13.37
C ALA A 80 6.36 -4.60 -14.82
N GLY A 81 5.97 -3.35 -15.14
CA GLY A 81 6.21 -2.73 -16.44
C GLY A 81 7.60 -2.12 -16.60
N ASP A 82 8.33 -1.89 -15.52
CA ASP A 82 9.67 -1.30 -15.59
C ASP A 82 10.67 -2.32 -16.18
N PRO A 83 11.44 -1.96 -17.22
CA PRO A 83 12.46 -2.85 -17.80
C PRO A 83 13.51 -3.33 -16.79
N ARG A 84 13.69 -2.59 -15.70
CA ARG A 84 14.59 -2.93 -14.58
C ARG A 84 13.94 -3.88 -13.58
N CYS A 85 12.65 -4.20 -13.67
CA CYS A 85 12.01 -5.16 -12.79
C CYS A 85 12.61 -6.55 -13.04
N LYS A 86 13.37 -7.07 -12.07
CA LYS A 86 14.08 -8.34 -12.18
C LYS A 86 13.55 -9.42 -11.26
N ILE A 87 12.80 -9.03 -10.22
CA ILE A 87 12.34 -9.96 -9.20
C ILE A 87 10.90 -9.68 -8.77
N LEU A 88 10.09 -10.72 -8.66
CA LEU A 88 8.77 -10.70 -8.06
C LEU A 88 8.79 -11.35 -6.68
N VAL A 89 8.12 -10.75 -5.71
CA VAL A 89 7.66 -11.45 -4.51
C VAL A 89 6.28 -12.00 -4.82
N PHE A 90 6.16 -13.29 -5.06
CA PHE A 90 4.92 -13.95 -5.43
C PHE A 90 4.24 -14.59 -4.22
N MET A 91 2.95 -14.39 -4.03
CA MET A 91 2.16 -15.04 -2.99
C MET A 91 1.15 -16.01 -3.60
N GLY A 92 1.18 -17.27 -3.16
CA GLY A 92 0.27 -18.33 -3.64
C GLY A 92 0.01 -19.39 -2.58
N VAL A 93 -0.86 -20.33 -2.90
CA VAL A 93 -1.27 -21.44 -2.03
C VAL A 93 -0.31 -22.61 -2.21
N THR A 94 0.32 -23.03 -1.11
CA THR A 94 1.09 -24.30 -1.05
C THR A 94 0.28 -25.42 -0.41
N ASN A 95 -0.48 -25.13 0.65
CA ASN A 95 -1.11 -26.10 1.52
C ASN A 95 -2.60 -25.80 1.70
N PRO A 96 -3.46 -26.15 0.73
CA PRO A 96 -4.89 -25.77 0.75
C PRO A 96 -5.66 -26.33 1.94
N ASP A 97 -5.23 -27.47 2.50
CA ASP A 97 -5.88 -28.15 3.63
C ASP A 97 -5.49 -27.60 5.01
N ASN A 98 -4.46 -26.76 5.06
CA ASN A 98 -4.00 -26.16 6.30
C ASN A 98 -4.99 -25.14 6.86
N PRO A 99 -4.89 -24.77 8.15
CA PRO A 99 -5.64 -23.66 8.73
C PRO A 99 -5.53 -22.39 7.89
N LYS A 100 -6.62 -21.62 7.85
CA LYS A 100 -6.82 -20.46 6.94
C LYS A 100 -5.60 -19.55 6.73
N HIS A 101 -4.83 -19.25 7.78
CA HIS A 101 -3.67 -18.35 7.73
C HIS A 101 -2.33 -19.07 7.48
N GLN A 102 -2.36 -20.38 7.19
CA GLN A 102 -1.20 -21.22 6.93
C GLN A 102 -1.26 -21.90 5.56
N ARG A 103 -2.12 -21.41 4.67
CA ARG A 103 -2.31 -21.97 3.32
C ARG A 103 -1.36 -21.35 2.30
N GLN A 104 -1.01 -20.08 2.49
CA GLN A 104 -0.24 -19.31 1.53
C GLN A 104 1.24 -19.27 1.92
N SER A 105 2.08 -19.26 0.88
CA SER A 105 3.52 -19.03 0.97
C SER A 105 3.92 -17.85 0.12
N GLN A 106 5.12 -17.32 0.35
CA GLN A 106 5.73 -16.33 -0.53
C GLN A 106 7.06 -16.87 -1.07
N ILE A 107 7.31 -16.64 -2.36
CA ILE A 107 8.47 -17.12 -3.08
C ILE A 107 9.03 -16.03 -3.99
N LEU A 108 10.35 -15.95 -4.11
CA LEU A 108 11.01 -15.04 -5.04
C LEU A 108 11.04 -15.65 -6.44
N VAL A 109 10.50 -14.92 -7.41
CA VAL A 109 10.39 -15.37 -8.81
C VAL A 109 11.12 -14.38 -9.70
N PRO A 110 12.25 -14.75 -10.34
CA PRO A 110 12.88 -13.91 -11.35
C PRO A 110 11.93 -13.59 -12.48
N MET A 111 11.90 -12.32 -12.93
CA MET A 111 10.92 -11.84 -13.90
C MET A 111 11.07 -12.47 -15.30
N ASP A 112 12.25 -12.97 -15.61
CA ASP A 112 12.59 -13.63 -16.88
C ASP A 112 12.37 -15.16 -16.86
N THR A 113 11.78 -15.70 -15.78
CA THR A 113 11.47 -17.12 -15.69
C THR A 113 10.46 -17.52 -16.75
N PRO A 114 10.73 -18.59 -17.53
CA PRO A 114 9.79 -19.07 -18.55
C PRO A 114 8.40 -19.38 -17.97
N GLY A 115 7.35 -18.99 -18.72
CA GLY A 115 5.97 -19.18 -18.31
C GLY A 115 5.33 -17.94 -17.67
N ILE A 116 6.08 -16.85 -17.48
CA ILE A 116 5.55 -15.56 -17.07
C ILE A 116 5.18 -14.74 -18.30
N GLU A 117 3.93 -14.28 -18.35
CA GLU A 117 3.41 -13.45 -19.43
C GLU A 117 2.80 -12.17 -18.85
N ILE A 118 3.21 -11.00 -19.36
CA ILE A 118 2.54 -9.72 -19.06
C ILE A 118 1.39 -9.58 -20.08
N LEU A 119 0.16 -9.75 -19.62
CA LEU A 119 -1.04 -9.67 -20.46
C LEU A 119 -1.36 -8.24 -20.88
N ARG A 120 -1.21 -7.30 -19.93
CA ARG A 120 -1.47 -5.87 -20.14
C ARG A 120 -1.00 -5.05 -18.94
N MET A 121 -0.92 -3.74 -19.11
CA MET A 121 -0.83 -2.78 -18.03
C MET A 121 -2.23 -2.26 -17.68
N MET A 122 -2.51 -2.15 -16.39
CA MET A 122 -3.77 -1.62 -15.86
C MET A 122 -3.67 -0.10 -15.81
N ASN A 123 -4.73 0.59 -16.23
CA ASN A 123 -4.78 2.05 -16.21
C ASN A 123 -5.47 2.56 -14.95
N VAL A 124 -4.91 3.62 -14.36
CA VAL A 124 -5.52 4.40 -13.29
C VAL A 124 -6.06 5.69 -13.88
N PHE A 125 -7.38 5.84 -13.99
CA PHE A 125 -8.03 6.98 -14.62
C PHE A 125 -7.45 7.36 -15.99
N GLY A 126 -7.10 6.33 -16.78
CA GLY A 126 -6.57 6.50 -18.13
C GLY A 126 -5.04 6.64 -18.22
N SER A 127 -4.31 6.72 -17.09
CA SER A 127 -2.85 6.69 -17.06
C SER A 127 -2.34 5.29 -16.75
N ASP A 128 -1.33 4.83 -17.49
CA ASP A 128 -0.66 3.54 -17.30
C ASP A 128 0.53 3.60 -16.33
N ASP A 129 0.86 4.80 -15.84
CA ASP A 129 2.01 5.06 -14.95
C ASP A 129 3.36 4.52 -15.48
N ALA A 130 3.55 4.54 -16.82
CA ALA A 130 4.80 4.11 -17.44
C ALA A 130 6.02 4.90 -16.94
N PRO A 131 7.21 4.28 -16.83
CA PRO A 131 7.54 2.89 -17.19
C PRO A 131 7.16 1.86 -16.11
N HIS A 132 6.84 2.32 -14.92
CA HIS A 132 6.56 1.52 -13.72
C HIS A 132 5.37 0.56 -13.95
N GLY A 133 4.21 1.11 -14.30
CA GLY A 133 3.01 0.37 -14.66
C GLY A 133 2.41 -0.46 -13.53
N HIS A 134 1.23 -1.04 -13.82
CA HIS A 134 0.53 -1.97 -12.93
C HIS A 134 0.19 -3.21 -13.74
N GLY A 135 1.03 -4.24 -13.68
CA GLY A 135 0.94 -5.41 -14.54
C GLY A 135 -0.24 -6.33 -14.20
N HIS A 136 -0.87 -6.86 -15.26
CA HIS A 136 -1.68 -8.07 -15.19
C HIS A 136 -0.84 -9.20 -15.79
N LEU A 137 -0.45 -10.15 -14.95
CA LEU A 137 0.48 -11.22 -15.27
C LEU A 137 -0.21 -12.58 -15.19
N ARG A 138 0.16 -13.47 -16.10
CA ARG A 138 -0.18 -14.90 -16.07
C ARG A 138 1.08 -15.71 -15.80
N PHE A 139 0.91 -16.74 -15.00
CA PHE A 139 1.93 -17.73 -14.66
C PHE A 139 1.43 -19.09 -15.12
N THR A 140 2.17 -19.72 -16.02
CA THR A 140 1.84 -21.05 -16.58
C THR A 140 3.04 -21.95 -16.40
N ASP A 141 2.92 -22.95 -15.51
CA ASP A 141 3.94 -23.93 -15.19
C ASP A 141 5.33 -23.30 -14.92
N VAL A 142 5.34 -22.16 -14.22
CA VAL A 142 6.57 -21.43 -13.89
C VAL A 142 7.35 -22.19 -12.85
N LYS A 143 8.57 -22.64 -13.22
CA LYS A 143 9.44 -23.43 -12.36
C LYS A 143 10.39 -22.54 -11.60
N VAL A 144 10.41 -22.68 -10.28
CA VAL A 144 11.22 -21.86 -9.37
C VAL A 144 11.99 -22.77 -8.41
N PRO A 145 13.29 -22.54 -8.20
CA PRO A 145 14.09 -23.31 -7.23
C PRO A 145 13.49 -23.27 -5.82
N LYS A 146 13.64 -24.35 -5.06
CA LYS A 146 13.11 -24.43 -3.69
C LYS A 146 13.71 -23.41 -2.74
N GLU A 147 14.95 -23.07 -2.98
CA GLU A 147 15.72 -22.09 -2.21
C GLU A 147 15.08 -20.69 -2.25
N ASN A 148 14.29 -20.40 -3.28
CA ASN A 148 13.60 -19.10 -3.43
C ASN A 148 12.40 -18.93 -2.50
N LEU A 149 11.97 -20.00 -1.79
CA LEU A 149 10.89 -19.91 -0.81
C LEU A 149 11.31 -19.07 0.39
N LEU A 150 10.48 -18.12 0.77
CA LEU A 150 10.74 -17.24 1.90
C LEU A 150 10.18 -17.85 3.20
N LEU A 151 11.01 -17.95 4.23
CA LEU A 151 10.68 -18.37 5.61
C LEU A 151 10.11 -19.81 5.74
N GLY A 152 9.59 -20.41 4.68
CA GLY A 152 8.99 -21.74 4.66
C GLY A 152 7.53 -21.75 4.21
N GLU A 153 7.02 -22.96 3.95
CA GLU A 153 5.64 -23.16 3.52
C GLU A 153 4.62 -22.74 4.58
N GLY A 154 3.49 -22.20 4.12
CA GLY A 154 2.40 -21.76 4.99
C GLY A 154 2.68 -20.47 5.76
N ARG A 155 3.82 -19.82 5.56
CA ARG A 155 4.22 -18.59 6.25
C ARG A 155 3.94 -17.30 5.46
N GLY A 156 3.31 -17.42 4.29
CA GLY A 156 3.06 -16.28 3.39
C GLY A 156 2.18 -15.19 3.98
N PHE A 157 1.18 -15.56 4.78
CA PHE A 157 0.32 -14.58 5.47
C PHE A 157 1.09 -13.78 6.53
N GLU A 158 1.96 -14.44 7.29
CA GLU A 158 2.83 -13.79 8.28
C GLU A 158 3.75 -12.77 7.61
N ILE A 159 4.41 -13.15 6.52
CA ILE A 159 5.29 -12.26 5.74
C ILE A 159 4.48 -11.05 5.21
N ALA A 160 3.29 -11.28 4.65
CA ALA A 160 2.43 -10.22 4.14
C ALA A 160 2.06 -9.20 5.23
N GLN A 161 1.74 -9.65 6.44
CA GLN A 161 1.42 -8.75 7.56
C GLN A 161 2.66 -7.96 8.02
N GLY A 162 3.82 -8.59 8.05
CA GLY A 162 5.10 -7.94 8.39
C GLY A 162 5.48 -6.84 7.39
N ARG A 163 5.20 -7.05 6.10
CA ARG A 163 5.44 -6.10 5.01
C ARG A 163 4.45 -4.92 5.00
N LEU A 164 3.16 -5.23 5.15
CA LEU A 164 2.10 -4.24 4.92
C LEU A 164 1.99 -3.22 6.07
N GLY A 165 2.40 -3.55 7.29
CA GLY A 165 2.34 -2.64 8.44
C GLY A 165 3.18 -1.39 8.21
N PRO A 166 4.51 -1.49 8.08
CA PRO A 166 5.40 -0.36 7.76
C PRO A 166 5.02 0.33 6.45
N GLY A 167 4.68 -0.43 5.40
CA GLY A 167 4.25 0.10 4.10
C GLY A 167 3.07 1.07 4.19
N ARG A 168 2.11 0.83 5.08
CA ARG A 168 0.96 1.73 5.29
C ARG A 168 1.38 3.08 5.87
N ILE A 169 2.30 3.12 6.83
CA ILE A 169 2.84 4.38 7.38
C ILE A 169 3.58 5.14 6.27
N HIS A 170 4.40 4.45 5.51
CA HIS A 170 5.14 5.01 4.39
C HIS A 170 4.21 5.63 3.34
N HIS A 171 3.13 4.94 2.96
CA HIS A 171 2.10 5.49 2.08
C HIS A 171 1.49 6.77 2.65
N CYS A 172 1.15 6.80 3.93
CA CYS A 172 0.54 7.96 4.57
C CYS A 172 1.49 9.16 4.60
N MET A 173 2.76 8.99 4.93
CA MET A 173 3.72 10.11 4.94
C MET A 173 3.93 10.71 3.55
N ARG A 174 4.05 9.88 2.51
CA ARG A 174 4.15 10.38 1.13
C ARG A 174 2.87 11.12 0.70
N THR A 175 1.72 10.63 1.10
CA THR A 175 0.42 11.25 0.83
C THR A 175 0.30 12.62 1.47
N ILE A 176 0.82 12.79 2.70
CA ILE A 176 0.88 14.11 3.36
C ILE A 176 1.74 15.07 2.54
N GLY A 177 2.89 14.62 2.03
CA GLY A 177 3.73 15.44 1.15
C GLY A 177 3.04 15.87 -0.14
N VAL A 178 2.20 15.01 -0.73
CA VAL A 178 1.37 15.37 -1.89
C VAL A 178 0.30 16.40 -1.52
N ALA A 179 -0.35 16.25 -0.37
CA ALA A 179 -1.35 17.21 0.11
C ALA A 179 -0.72 18.59 0.41
N GLU A 180 0.49 18.62 1.01
CA GLU A 180 1.27 19.87 1.18
C GLU A 180 1.52 20.56 -0.16
N ARG A 181 2.02 19.83 -1.13
CA ARG A 181 2.26 20.38 -2.46
C ARG A 181 0.99 20.89 -3.13
N ALA A 182 -0.13 20.20 -2.97
CA ALA A 182 -1.41 20.64 -3.48
C ALA A 182 -1.89 21.94 -2.80
N LEU A 183 -1.69 22.08 -1.50
CA LEU A 183 -2.00 23.29 -0.76
C LEU A 183 -1.11 24.46 -1.18
N ASP A 184 0.18 24.24 -1.39
CA ASP A 184 1.09 25.29 -1.93
C ASP A 184 0.60 25.81 -3.28
N ILE A 185 0.29 24.90 -4.21
CA ILE A 185 -0.24 25.23 -5.54
C ILE A 185 -1.58 25.99 -5.43
N LEU A 186 -2.45 25.57 -4.50
CA LEU A 186 -3.71 26.26 -4.22
C LEU A 186 -3.47 27.69 -3.74
N CYS A 187 -2.61 27.89 -2.75
CA CYS A 187 -2.30 29.21 -2.19
C CYS A 187 -1.64 30.14 -3.23
N GLU A 188 -0.71 29.62 -4.00
CA GLU A 188 -0.08 30.37 -5.10
C GLU A 188 -1.14 30.86 -6.12
N ARG A 189 -2.05 29.96 -6.51
CA ARG A 189 -3.15 30.31 -7.41
C ARG A 189 -4.10 31.34 -6.78
N ALA A 190 -4.47 31.15 -5.51
CA ALA A 190 -5.40 31.99 -4.80
C ALA A 190 -4.91 33.44 -4.66
N THR A 191 -3.60 33.63 -4.48
CA THR A 191 -2.99 34.96 -4.32
C THR A 191 -2.72 35.66 -5.66
N ASN A 192 -2.36 34.92 -6.69
CA ASN A 192 -1.89 35.50 -7.97
C ASN A 192 -2.99 35.63 -9.04
N ARG A 193 -4.13 34.95 -8.87
CA ARG A 193 -5.24 35.01 -9.84
C ARG A 193 -6.32 35.96 -9.37
N GLU A 194 -6.63 36.93 -10.20
CA GLU A 194 -7.72 37.88 -9.94
C GLU A 194 -8.98 37.52 -10.72
N ALA A 195 -10.13 37.73 -10.08
CA ALA A 195 -11.46 37.73 -10.66
C ALA A 195 -12.33 38.75 -9.94
N PHE A 196 -13.24 39.40 -10.65
CA PHE A 196 -14.13 40.44 -10.09
C PHE A 196 -13.38 41.56 -9.34
N GLY A 197 -12.14 41.90 -9.81
CA GLY A 197 -11.31 42.96 -9.27
C GLY A 197 -10.57 42.62 -7.95
N LYS A 198 -10.49 41.33 -7.57
CA LYS A 198 -9.83 40.88 -6.34
C LYS A 198 -9.08 39.57 -6.56
N PRO A 199 -8.03 39.28 -5.77
CA PRO A 199 -7.45 37.97 -5.70
C PRO A 199 -8.48 36.89 -5.34
N LEU A 200 -8.35 35.69 -5.90
CA LEU A 200 -9.26 34.58 -5.60
C LEU A 200 -9.31 34.26 -4.11
N ALA A 201 -8.20 34.46 -3.38
CA ALA A 201 -8.16 34.27 -1.94
C ALA A 201 -9.23 35.07 -1.19
N GLU A 202 -9.57 36.27 -1.68
CA GLU A 202 -10.55 37.17 -1.04
C GLU A 202 -12.00 36.92 -1.49
N LEU A 203 -12.22 35.95 -2.38
CA LEU A 203 -13.53 35.66 -2.94
C LEU A 203 -14.16 34.45 -2.28
N GLY A 204 -15.44 34.52 -1.96
CA GLY A 204 -16.20 33.45 -1.32
C GLY A 204 -15.58 33.01 0.00
N GLY A 205 -15.62 31.71 0.28
CA GLY A 205 -15.04 31.08 1.49
C GLY A 205 -13.62 30.55 1.30
N ASN A 206 -12.80 31.14 0.41
CA ASN A 206 -11.48 30.58 0.12
C ASN A 206 -10.50 30.67 1.30
N TYR A 207 -10.64 31.66 2.19
CA TYR A 207 -9.88 31.68 3.45
C TYR A 207 -10.20 30.46 4.33
N ASP A 208 -11.47 30.12 4.47
CA ASP A 208 -11.91 28.94 5.24
C ASP A 208 -11.38 27.66 4.61
N VAL A 209 -11.46 27.54 3.28
CA VAL A 209 -10.92 26.39 2.53
C VAL A 209 -9.41 26.20 2.78
N ILE A 210 -8.63 27.29 2.74
CA ILE A 210 -7.18 27.25 2.97
C ILE A 210 -6.89 26.85 4.42
N ALA A 211 -7.60 27.43 5.39
CA ALA A 211 -7.44 27.14 6.81
C ALA A 211 -7.80 25.67 7.11
N ASP A 212 -8.91 25.17 6.61
CA ASP A 212 -9.36 23.79 6.80
C ASP A 212 -8.36 22.80 6.19
N CYS A 213 -7.84 23.07 4.99
CA CYS A 213 -6.80 22.23 4.38
C CYS A 213 -5.55 22.15 5.26
N ARG A 214 -5.09 23.26 5.82
CA ARG A 214 -3.93 23.28 6.73
C ARG A 214 -4.20 22.46 7.98
N ILE A 215 -5.34 22.68 8.63
CA ILE A 215 -5.74 21.96 9.85
C ILE A 215 -5.82 20.45 9.62
N GLU A 216 -6.43 20.04 8.50
CA GLU A 216 -6.55 18.63 8.17
C GLU A 216 -5.19 17.97 7.88
N ILE A 217 -4.30 18.64 7.16
CA ILE A 217 -2.95 18.15 6.86
C ILE A 217 -2.16 17.96 8.16
N ASP A 218 -2.14 18.95 9.03
CA ASP A 218 -1.38 18.89 10.28
C ASP A 218 -1.94 17.85 11.24
N SER A 219 -3.27 17.73 11.33
CA SER A 219 -3.94 16.67 12.10
C SER A 219 -3.55 15.27 11.60
N CYS A 220 -3.58 15.05 10.29
CA CYS A 220 -3.18 13.78 9.67
C CYS A 220 -1.70 13.48 9.82
N ARG A 221 -0.85 14.51 9.80
CA ARG A 221 0.59 14.37 10.05
C ARG A 221 0.86 13.89 11.47
N LEU A 222 0.26 14.54 12.47
CA LEU A 222 0.41 14.15 13.87
C LEU A 222 -0.10 12.72 14.13
N LEU A 223 -1.24 12.37 13.53
CA LEU A 223 -1.78 11.01 13.59
C LEU A 223 -0.81 9.98 12.99
N THR A 224 -0.16 10.32 11.87
CA THR A 224 0.81 9.44 11.20
C THR A 224 2.11 9.31 12.01
N LEU A 225 2.61 10.40 12.58
CA LEU A 225 3.77 10.39 13.48
C LEU A 225 3.49 9.54 14.73
N ASN A 226 2.29 9.65 15.29
CA ASN A 226 1.89 8.79 16.41
C ASN A 226 1.88 7.30 16.02
N ALA A 227 1.36 6.95 14.84
CA ALA A 227 1.38 5.57 14.35
C ALA A 227 2.82 5.04 14.16
N ALA A 228 3.73 5.86 13.66
CA ALA A 228 5.15 5.53 13.53
C ALA A 228 5.79 5.32 14.90
N TYR A 229 5.57 6.24 15.84
CA TYR A 229 6.06 6.13 17.21
C TYR A 229 5.56 4.85 17.90
N MET A 230 4.28 4.55 17.78
CA MET A 230 3.70 3.32 18.35
C MET A 230 4.31 2.06 17.70
N MET A 231 4.55 2.08 16.38
CA MET A 231 5.20 0.96 15.72
C MET A 231 6.63 0.75 16.21
N ASP A 232 7.39 1.82 16.44
CA ASP A 232 8.77 1.75 16.93
C ASP A 232 8.86 1.30 18.40
N THR A 233 7.89 1.70 19.22
CA THR A 233 7.92 1.45 20.69
C THR A 233 7.27 0.13 21.09
N VAL A 234 6.15 -0.25 20.46
CA VAL A 234 5.37 -1.45 20.86
C VAL A 234 5.19 -2.46 19.73
N GLY A 235 5.64 -2.13 18.54
CA GLY A 235 5.65 -3.01 17.36
C GLY A 235 4.34 -3.03 16.59
N ASN A 236 4.44 -3.48 15.34
CA ASN A 236 3.36 -3.51 14.35
C ASN A 236 2.09 -4.24 14.83
N LYS A 237 2.25 -5.31 15.61
CA LYS A 237 1.12 -6.12 16.09
C LYS A 237 0.23 -5.36 17.07
N ILE A 238 0.81 -4.50 17.92
CA ILE A 238 0.08 -3.71 18.92
C ILE A 238 -0.43 -2.42 18.27
N ALA A 239 0.35 -1.74 17.47
CA ALA A 239 0.01 -0.49 16.77
C ALA A 239 -1.05 -0.63 15.66
N LYS A 240 -1.82 -1.73 15.63
CA LYS A 240 -2.82 -2.01 14.57
C LYS A 240 -3.89 -0.95 14.43
N SER A 241 -4.33 -0.37 15.56
CA SER A 241 -5.37 0.66 15.58
C SER A 241 -4.88 1.94 14.90
N GLU A 242 -3.73 2.42 15.31
CA GLU A 242 -3.09 3.64 14.81
C GLU A 242 -2.79 3.52 13.32
N ILE A 243 -2.23 2.38 12.89
CA ILE A 243 -1.96 2.09 11.47
C ILE A 243 -3.25 2.05 10.64
N ALA A 244 -4.33 1.46 11.17
CA ALA A 244 -5.61 1.41 10.48
C ALA A 244 -6.27 2.80 10.40
N GLN A 245 -6.17 3.62 11.44
CA GLN A 245 -6.71 4.99 11.47
C GLN A 245 -6.07 5.87 10.39
N ILE A 246 -4.74 5.91 10.31
CA ILE A 246 -4.04 6.73 9.31
C ILE A 246 -4.36 6.30 7.88
N LYS A 247 -4.51 5.00 7.64
CA LYS A 247 -4.80 4.44 6.32
C LYS A 247 -6.19 4.84 5.80
N VAL A 248 -7.11 5.21 6.69
CA VAL A 248 -8.41 5.82 6.34
C VAL A 248 -8.29 7.34 6.27
N ALA A 249 -7.76 7.97 7.31
CA ALA A 249 -7.77 9.43 7.46
C ALA A 249 -6.96 10.13 6.36
N VAL A 250 -5.71 9.70 6.15
CA VAL A 250 -4.75 10.42 5.32
C VAL A 250 -5.10 10.44 3.83
N PRO A 251 -5.44 9.31 3.15
CA PRO A 251 -5.81 9.38 1.75
C PRO A 251 -7.11 10.17 1.51
N ASN A 252 -8.06 10.10 2.45
CA ASN A 252 -9.30 10.88 2.35
C ASN A 252 -9.04 12.38 2.52
N MET A 253 -8.19 12.78 3.45
CA MET A 253 -7.73 14.18 3.61
C MET A 253 -7.06 14.68 2.33
N ALA A 254 -6.10 13.92 1.79
CA ALA A 254 -5.37 14.34 0.59
C ALA A 254 -6.29 14.56 -0.61
N LEU A 255 -7.28 13.67 -0.81
CA LEU A 255 -8.27 13.84 -1.89
C LEU A 255 -9.08 15.13 -1.71
N ARG A 256 -9.49 15.47 -0.47
CA ARG A 256 -10.22 16.74 -0.21
C ARG A 256 -9.34 17.94 -0.53
N VAL A 257 -8.09 17.96 -0.06
CA VAL A 257 -7.15 19.07 -0.33
C VAL A 257 -6.88 19.23 -1.83
N ILE A 258 -6.60 18.13 -2.54
CA ILE A 258 -6.36 18.19 -3.98
C ILE A 258 -7.61 18.63 -4.75
N ASP A 259 -8.81 18.17 -4.35
CA ASP A 259 -10.07 18.60 -4.95
C ASP A 259 -10.27 20.11 -4.81
N LYS A 260 -9.99 20.69 -3.63
CA LYS A 260 -10.03 22.13 -3.42
C LYS A 260 -9.00 22.88 -4.28
N ALA A 261 -7.81 22.32 -4.43
CA ALA A 261 -6.78 22.89 -5.31
C ALA A 261 -7.23 22.84 -6.79
N ILE A 262 -7.82 21.75 -7.24
CA ILE A 262 -8.42 21.64 -8.59
C ILE A 262 -9.51 22.70 -8.77
N GLN A 263 -10.41 22.83 -7.81
CA GLN A 263 -11.54 23.75 -7.89
C GLN A 263 -11.10 25.20 -8.08
N ILE A 264 -10.08 25.65 -7.32
CA ILE A 264 -9.58 27.04 -7.42
C ILE A 264 -8.82 27.31 -8.72
N HIS A 265 -8.31 26.25 -9.37
CA HIS A 265 -7.65 26.34 -10.68
C HIS A 265 -8.65 26.37 -11.85
N GLY A 266 -9.90 25.94 -11.63
CA GLY A 266 -10.89 25.80 -12.69
C GLY A 266 -10.46 24.78 -13.74
N GLY A 267 -10.66 25.07 -15.02
CA GLY A 267 -10.30 24.15 -16.11
C GLY A 267 -8.83 23.71 -16.13
N ALA A 268 -7.90 24.57 -15.70
CA ALA A 268 -6.50 24.20 -15.59
C ALA A 268 -6.25 23.10 -14.54
N GLY A 269 -7.04 23.03 -13.48
CA GLY A 269 -6.90 22.05 -12.42
C GLY A 269 -7.18 20.60 -12.86
N VAL A 270 -7.99 20.40 -13.89
CA VAL A 270 -8.30 19.06 -14.45
C VAL A 270 -7.47 18.72 -15.69
N SER A 271 -6.61 19.64 -16.14
CA SER A 271 -5.75 19.47 -17.31
C SER A 271 -4.34 19.03 -16.91
N GLN A 272 -3.52 18.77 -17.93
CA GLN A 272 -2.10 18.46 -17.77
C GLN A 272 -1.24 19.71 -17.43
N ASP A 273 -1.81 20.91 -17.45
CA ASP A 273 -1.09 22.16 -17.16
C ASP A 273 -0.73 22.29 -15.68
N THR A 274 -1.41 21.51 -14.82
CA THR A 274 -1.08 21.36 -13.41
C THR A 274 -0.91 19.89 -13.05
N PRO A 275 -0.15 19.55 -11.99
CA PRO A 275 -0.01 18.17 -11.54
C PRO A 275 -1.24 17.64 -10.79
N LEU A 276 -2.25 18.48 -10.53
CA LEU A 276 -3.34 18.22 -9.58
C LEU A 276 -4.20 17.02 -9.99
N ALA A 277 -4.59 16.92 -11.27
CA ALA A 277 -5.38 15.79 -11.76
C ALA A 277 -4.64 14.45 -11.57
N ARG A 278 -3.34 14.41 -11.88
CA ARG A 278 -2.50 13.22 -11.65
C ARG A 278 -2.32 12.92 -10.16
N MET A 279 -2.14 13.95 -9.33
CA MET A 279 -2.09 13.79 -7.87
C MET A 279 -3.40 13.19 -7.34
N TYR A 280 -4.55 13.68 -7.81
CA TYR A 280 -5.86 13.14 -7.41
C TYR A 280 -5.99 11.66 -7.78
N ALA A 281 -5.69 11.31 -9.03
CA ALA A 281 -5.74 9.95 -9.51
C ALA A 281 -4.85 9.01 -8.68
N GLY A 282 -3.59 9.38 -8.45
CA GLY A 282 -2.65 8.62 -7.65
C GLY A 282 -3.10 8.45 -6.19
N MET A 283 -3.54 9.52 -5.53
CA MET A 283 -3.99 9.45 -4.13
C MET A 283 -5.30 8.67 -3.98
N ARG A 284 -6.16 8.65 -5.00
CA ARG A 284 -7.39 7.85 -4.98
C ARG A 284 -7.11 6.34 -4.88
N THR A 285 -6.02 5.87 -5.46
CA THR A 285 -5.62 4.47 -5.37
C THR A 285 -5.31 4.02 -3.94
N LEU A 286 -4.82 4.93 -3.08
CA LEU A 286 -4.43 4.61 -1.71
C LEU A 286 -5.60 4.34 -0.77
N ARG A 287 -6.83 4.63 -1.18
CA ARG A 287 -8.03 4.17 -0.49
C ARG A 287 -8.37 2.69 -0.77
N LEU A 288 -7.65 2.07 -1.70
CA LEU A 288 -7.82 0.70 -2.15
C LEU A 288 -6.59 -0.17 -1.84
N ALA A 289 -5.40 0.32 -2.19
CA ALA A 289 -4.14 -0.40 -2.01
C ALA A 289 -3.81 -0.64 -0.53
N ASP A 290 -3.14 -1.74 -0.23
CA ASP A 290 -2.76 -2.18 1.12
C ASP A 290 -3.93 -2.31 2.10
N GLY A 291 -5.09 -2.65 1.57
CA GLY A 291 -6.37 -2.75 2.26
C GLY A 291 -7.25 -1.52 2.02
N PRO A 292 -8.50 -1.74 1.58
CA PRO A 292 -9.46 -0.65 1.37
C PRO A 292 -9.93 -0.04 2.69
N ASP A 293 -10.52 1.16 2.60
CA ASP A 293 -11.05 1.93 3.74
C ASP A 293 -11.91 1.04 4.67
N GLU A 294 -12.74 0.16 4.09
CA GLU A 294 -13.68 -0.70 4.82
C GLU A 294 -12.96 -1.71 5.71
N VAL A 295 -11.86 -2.30 5.23
CA VAL A 295 -11.04 -3.24 6.01
C VAL A 295 -10.42 -2.53 7.22
N HIS A 296 -9.90 -1.32 7.02
CA HIS A 296 -9.29 -0.55 8.10
C HIS A 296 -10.32 -0.02 9.09
N ARG A 297 -11.47 0.48 8.62
CA ARG A 297 -12.60 0.90 9.48
C ARG A 297 -13.10 -0.26 10.34
N ARG A 298 -13.26 -1.45 9.75
CA ARG A 298 -13.60 -2.66 10.50
C ARG A 298 -12.58 -2.97 11.58
N THR A 299 -11.28 -2.82 11.28
CA THR A 299 -10.21 -3.07 12.26
C THR A 299 -10.31 -2.11 13.43
N VAL A 300 -10.43 -0.80 13.17
CA VAL A 300 -10.59 0.22 14.23
C VAL A 300 -11.81 -0.07 15.08
N ALA A 301 -12.98 -0.28 14.47
CA ALA A 301 -14.23 -0.52 15.19
C ALA A 301 -14.16 -1.78 16.07
N ARG A 302 -13.60 -2.88 15.55
CA ARG A 302 -13.48 -4.12 16.35
C ARG A 302 -12.54 -3.97 17.54
N LEU A 303 -11.44 -3.24 17.38
CA LEU A 303 -10.51 -2.98 18.47
C LEU A 303 -11.15 -2.09 19.55
N GLU A 304 -11.93 -1.08 19.15
CA GLU A 304 -12.63 -0.20 20.08
C GLU A 304 -13.72 -0.96 20.86
N LEU A 305 -14.60 -1.69 20.15
CA LEU A 305 -15.63 -2.51 20.79
C LEU A 305 -15.04 -3.57 21.72
N GLY A 306 -13.89 -4.15 21.38
CA GLY A 306 -13.21 -5.15 22.20
C GLY A 306 -12.77 -4.64 23.57
N LYS A 307 -12.51 -3.33 23.71
CA LYS A 307 -12.18 -2.72 25.03
C LYS A 307 -13.38 -2.83 25.98
N HIS A 308 -14.57 -2.51 25.50
CA HIS A 308 -15.81 -2.56 26.32
C HIS A 308 -16.21 -4.00 26.68
N GLN A 309 -16.08 -4.94 25.74
CA GLN A 309 -16.35 -6.36 26.01
C GLN A 309 -15.41 -6.95 27.06
N ALA A 310 -14.14 -6.53 27.07
CA ALA A 310 -13.18 -6.95 28.10
C ALA A 310 -13.46 -6.33 29.48
N GLU A 311 -14.04 -5.14 29.54
CA GLU A 311 -14.45 -4.48 30.77
C GLU A 311 -15.70 -5.14 31.37
N GLU A 312 -16.70 -5.48 30.54
CA GLU A 312 -17.90 -6.21 30.97
C GLU A 312 -17.54 -7.60 31.52
N ALA A 313 -16.66 -8.34 30.85
CA ALA A 313 -16.22 -9.66 31.33
C ALA A 313 -15.49 -9.57 32.68
N LYS A 314 -14.69 -8.52 32.92
CA LYS A 314 -14.04 -8.27 34.21
C LYS A 314 -15.05 -7.88 35.30
N ALA A 315 -16.08 -7.09 34.96
CA ALA A 315 -17.12 -6.69 35.88
C ALA A 315 -17.96 -7.89 36.31
N GLU A 316 -18.33 -8.80 35.40
CA GLU A 316 -19.04 -10.04 35.68
C GLU A 316 -18.21 -10.98 36.57
N GLU A 317 -16.89 -11.11 36.30
CA GLU A 317 -15.99 -11.89 37.15
C GLU A 317 -15.89 -11.32 38.59
N TYR A 318 -15.93 -9.99 38.70
CA TYR A 318 -15.88 -9.31 40.02
C TYR A 318 -17.19 -9.46 40.79
N ILE A 319 -18.34 -9.41 40.10
CA ILE A 319 -19.68 -9.57 40.71
C ILE A 319 -19.96 -11.04 41.07
N GLY A 320 -19.39 -11.98 40.38
CA GLY A 320 -19.56 -13.42 40.55
C GLY A 320 -18.72 -14.05 41.68
N ARG A 321 -17.86 -13.29 42.39
CA ARG A 321 -17.10 -13.79 43.57
C ARG A 321 -17.95 -13.69 44.83
N PRO A 322 -18.38 -14.82 45.45
CA PRO A 322 -19.01 -14.78 46.77
C PRO A 322 -18.01 -14.26 47.80
N SER A 323 -18.46 -13.32 48.61
CA SER A 323 -17.74 -12.71 49.73
C SER A 323 -17.35 -13.72 50.83
#